data_a7f9b72ee3381ea09124681000aa763d
#
_entry.id   a7f9b72ee3381ea09124681000aa763d
#
_cell.length_a   1.000
_cell.length_b   1.000
_cell.length_c   1.000
_cell.angle_alpha   90.00
_cell.angle_beta   90.00
_cell.angle_gamma   90.00
#
_symmetry.space_group_name_H-M   'P 1'
#
loop_
_entity.id
_entity.type
_entity.pdbx_description
1 polymer ?
#
loop_
_entity_poly.entity_id
_entity_poly.type
_entity_poly.pdbx_seq_one_letter_code
_entity_poly.pdbx_strand_id
1 'polypeptide(L)'
;MTVLIWEGIEIALSHHKRRYGDTFDHIELQAKERLPVSETGYRSLFIHQDELALWDSPEAFVLEWLSDAARHPDWQDYRQQSRQLNLF
;
A
#
# COMPACT_ATOMS: atom_id res chain seq x y z
N MET A 1 0.77 -13.97 -4.99
CA MET A 1 1.21 -12.56 -5.04
C MET A 1 0.45 -11.83 -6.12
N THR A 2 -0.02 -10.64 -5.81
CA THR A 2 -0.83 -9.83 -6.72
C THR A 2 -0.08 -8.54 -7.03
N VAL A 3 -0.19 -8.06 -8.26
CA VAL A 3 0.41 -6.78 -8.64
C VAL A 3 -0.69 -5.76 -8.81
N LEU A 4 -0.54 -4.62 -8.12
CA LEU A 4 -1.45 -3.49 -8.20
C LEU A 4 -0.75 -2.32 -8.89
N ILE A 5 -1.53 -1.51 -9.60
CA ILE A 5 -1.03 -0.24 -10.13
C ILE A 5 -1.78 0.88 -9.40
N TRP A 6 -1.02 1.71 -8.69
CA TRP A 6 -1.58 2.83 -7.94
C TRP A 6 -0.82 4.10 -8.32
N GLU A 7 -1.53 5.06 -8.90
CA GLU A 7 -0.94 6.31 -9.41
C GLU A 7 0.31 6.08 -10.27
N GLY A 8 0.25 5.04 -11.10
CA GLY A 8 1.37 4.69 -11.98
C GLY A 8 2.48 3.90 -11.31
N ILE A 9 2.35 3.60 -10.03
CA ILE A 9 3.35 2.83 -9.28
C ILE A 9 2.92 1.37 -9.24
N GLU A 10 3.81 0.48 -9.67
CA GLU A 10 3.57 -0.96 -9.60
C GLU A 10 3.92 -1.48 -8.22
N ILE A 11 2.96 -2.12 -7.57
CA ILE A 11 3.10 -2.59 -6.20
C ILE A 11 2.81 -4.09 -6.15
N ALA A 12 3.78 -4.86 -5.64
CA ALA A 12 3.57 -6.27 -5.38
C ALA A 12 2.92 -6.43 -4.00
N LEU A 13 1.75 -7.05 -3.99
CA LEU A 13 0.99 -7.29 -2.77
C LEU A 13 1.01 -8.76 -2.43
N SER A 14 1.41 -9.08 -1.20
CA SER A 14 1.34 -10.43 -0.67
C SER A 14 0.37 -10.45 0.50
N HIS A 15 -0.55 -11.39 0.49
CA HIS A 15 -1.53 -11.57 1.55
C HIS A 15 -1.37 -12.94 2.15
N HIS A 16 -1.00 -13.00 3.41
CA HIS A 16 -0.82 -14.24 4.14
C HIS A 16 -1.95 -14.39 5.14
N LYS A 17 -2.84 -15.34 4.87
CA LYS A 17 -3.90 -15.65 5.82
C LYS A 17 -3.28 -16.26 7.05
N ARG A 18 -3.92 -15.99 8.20
CA ARG A 18 -3.45 -16.53 9.45
C ARG A 18 -3.33 -18.04 9.39
N ARG A 19 -2.34 -18.53 10.10
CA ARG A 19 -2.18 -19.94 10.42
C ARG A 19 -2.23 -20.05 11.94
N TYR A 20 -2.54 -21.19 12.48
CA TYR A 20 -2.46 -21.45 13.93
C TYR A 20 -3.44 -20.64 14.80
N GLY A 21 -4.59 -20.29 14.27
CA GLY A 21 -5.65 -19.70 15.08
C GLY A 21 -5.52 -18.22 15.38
N ASP A 22 -4.55 -17.51 14.81
CA ASP A 22 -4.47 -16.05 14.93
C ASP A 22 -5.66 -15.38 14.30
N THR A 23 -6.00 -14.18 14.77
CA THR A 23 -7.11 -13.40 14.24
C THR A 23 -6.63 -12.33 13.25
N PHE A 24 -5.32 -12.25 12.99
CA PHE A 24 -4.73 -11.24 12.13
C PHE A 24 -4.19 -11.87 10.85
N ASP A 25 -4.46 -11.22 9.73
CA ASP A 25 -3.83 -11.53 8.46
C ASP A 25 -2.62 -10.61 8.28
N HIS A 26 -1.61 -11.09 7.55
CA HIS A 26 -0.41 -10.32 7.27
C HIS A 26 -0.42 -9.86 5.82
N ILE A 27 -0.27 -8.56 5.61
CA ILE A 27 -0.21 -7.96 4.28
C ILE A 27 1.15 -7.31 4.10
N GLU A 28 1.81 -7.62 2.98
CA GLU A 28 3.08 -7.02 2.61
C GLU A 28 2.95 -6.31 1.28
N LEU A 29 3.50 -5.10 1.21
CA LEU A 29 3.57 -4.31 -0.01
C LEU A 29 5.03 -4.10 -0.37
N GLN A 30 5.35 -4.22 -1.65
CA GLN A 30 6.69 -3.93 -2.14
C GLN A 30 6.63 -3.23 -3.48
N ALA A 31 7.28 -2.08 -3.55
CA ALA A 31 7.39 -1.29 -4.76
C ALA A 31 8.85 -0.85 -4.95
N LYS A 32 9.18 -0.49 -6.17
CA LYS A 32 10.52 0.03 -6.47
C LYS A 32 10.63 1.52 -6.18
N GLU A 33 9.51 2.17 -5.91
CA GLU A 33 9.42 3.60 -5.66
C GLU A 33 8.86 3.85 -4.27
N ARG A 34 9.05 5.08 -3.79
CA ARG A 34 8.48 5.51 -2.53
C ARG A 34 6.96 5.44 -2.57
N LEU A 35 6.38 5.00 -1.46
CA LEU A 35 4.92 4.97 -1.27
C LEU A 35 4.53 5.95 -0.17
N PRO A 36 3.27 6.41 -0.14
CA PRO A 36 2.83 7.31 0.94
C PRO A 36 2.87 6.65 2.32
N VAL A 37 2.90 5.32 2.36
CA VAL A 37 2.96 4.56 3.61
C VAL A 37 4.37 4.06 3.92
N SER A 38 5.34 4.25 3.01
CA SER A 38 6.70 3.75 3.19
C SER A 38 7.68 4.48 2.30
N GLU A 39 8.74 5.03 2.89
CA GLU A 39 9.80 5.71 2.15
C GLU A 39 10.65 4.74 1.33
N THR A 40 10.76 3.50 1.77
CA THR A 40 11.58 2.49 1.08
C THR A 40 10.82 1.73 0.01
N GLY A 41 9.50 1.91 -0.06
CA GLY A 41 8.65 1.13 -0.95
C GLY A 41 8.22 -0.20 -0.37
N TYR A 42 8.70 -0.56 0.81
CA TYR A 42 8.31 -1.79 1.51
C TYR A 42 7.48 -1.46 2.74
N ARG A 43 6.36 -2.12 2.90
CA ARG A 43 5.52 -1.97 4.09
C ARG A 43 4.83 -3.29 4.40
N SER A 44 4.87 -3.69 5.66
CA SER A 44 4.07 -4.81 6.11
C SER A 44 3.15 -4.35 7.24
N LEU A 45 1.99 -5.00 7.33
CA LEU A 45 1.06 -4.72 8.40
C LEU A 45 0.26 -5.97 8.74
N PHE A 46 -0.24 -5.98 9.98
CA PHE A 46 -1.18 -7.00 10.41
C PHE A 46 -2.55 -6.36 10.54
N ILE A 47 -3.56 -6.98 9.95
CA ILE A 47 -4.92 -6.48 9.99
C ILE A 47 -5.85 -7.56 10.53
N HIS A 48 -6.77 -7.17 11.41
CA HIS A 48 -7.74 -8.10 11.96
C HIS A 48 -8.64 -8.65 10.86
N GLN A 49 -8.92 -9.95 10.91
CA GLN A 49 -9.76 -10.61 9.92
C GLN A 49 -11.10 -9.93 9.70
N ASP A 50 -11.74 -9.52 10.80
CA ASP A 50 -13.06 -8.89 10.74
C ASP A 50 -13.00 -7.55 10.05
N GLU A 51 -11.90 -6.81 10.23
CA GLU A 51 -11.68 -5.54 9.56
C GLU A 51 -11.48 -5.73 8.06
N LEU A 52 -10.65 -6.70 7.71
CA LEU A 52 -10.39 -6.99 6.30
C LEU A 52 -11.65 -7.48 5.58
N ALA A 53 -12.53 -8.18 6.30
CA ALA A 53 -13.77 -8.68 5.73
C ALA A 53 -14.76 -7.58 5.35
N LEU A 54 -14.57 -6.36 5.85
CA LEU A 54 -15.39 -5.21 5.45
C LEU A 54 -15.07 -4.74 4.03
N TRP A 55 -13.97 -5.19 3.46
CA TRP A 55 -13.54 -4.81 2.12
C TRP A 55 -13.81 -5.95 1.15
N ASP A 56 -14.03 -5.62 -0.11
CA ASP A 56 -14.28 -6.63 -1.16
C ASP A 56 -13.09 -7.55 -1.35
N SER A 57 -11.88 -7.05 -1.11
CA SER A 57 -10.65 -7.80 -1.29
C SER A 57 -9.52 -7.11 -0.55
N PRO A 58 -8.40 -7.82 -0.28
CA PRO A 58 -7.20 -7.17 0.26
C PRO A 58 -6.70 -6.03 -0.62
N GLU A 59 -6.84 -6.18 -1.93
CA GLU A 59 -6.45 -5.15 -2.90
C GLU A 59 -7.27 -3.88 -2.70
N ALA A 60 -8.57 -4.01 -2.51
CA ALA A 60 -9.45 -2.86 -2.28
C ALA A 60 -9.06 -2.11 -1.00
N PHE A 61 -8.75 -2.85 0.06
CA PHE A 61 -8.29 -2.25 1.31
C PHE A 61 -6.99 -1.48 1.10
N VAL A 62 -6.02 -2.08 0.41
CA VAL A 62 -4.72 -1.46 0.20
C VAL A 62 -4.83 -0.20 -0.64
N LEU A 63 -5.63 -0.23 -1.70
CA LEU A 63 -5.83 0.94 -2.55
C LEU A 63 -6.42 2.11 -1.77
N GLU A 64 -7.39 1.84 -0.91
CA GLU A 64 -7.98 2.89 -0.08
C GLU A 64 -6.98 3.40 0.96
N TRP A 65 -6.22 2.51 1.56
CA TRP A 65 -5.18 2.89 2.53
C TRP A 65 -4.14 3.82 1.89
N LEU A 66 -3.68 3.46 0.69
CA LEU A 66 -2.71 4.29 -0.04
C LEU A 66 -3.31 5.65 -0.40
N SER A 67 -4.55 5.66 -0.88
CA SER A 67 -5.23 6.91 -1.25
C SER A 67 -5.42 7.82 -0.04
N ASP A 68 -5.74 7.24 1.10
CA ASP A 68 -5.93 7.98 2.34
C ASP A 68 -4.61 8.59 2.82
N ALA A 69 -3.54 7.80 2.82
CA ALA A 69 -2.21 8.28 3.19
C ALA A 69 -1.69 9.34 2.22
N ALA A 70 -2.09 9.25 0.95
CA ALA A 70 -1.67 10.19 -0.09
C ALA A 70 -2.25 11.59 0.09
N ARG A 71 -3.24 11.74 0.95
CA ARG A 71 -3.79 13.07 1.28
C ARG A 71 -2.85 13.89 2.15
N HIS A 72 -1.85 13.25 2.73
CA HIS A 72 -0.89 13.94 3.58
C HIS A 72 -0.04 14.92 2.76
N PRO A 73 0.19 16.16 3.27
CA PRO A 73 0.95 17.16 2.53
C PRO A 73 2.36 16.71 2.12
N ASP A 74 3.03 15.93 2.94
CA ASP A 74 4.38 15.45 2.64
C ASP A 74 4.40 14.61 1.36
N TRP A 75 3.38 13.77 1.14
CA TRP A 75 3.28 12.97 -0.07
C TRP A 75 3.00 13.86 -1.28
N GLN A 76 2.12 14.84 -1.12
CA GLN A 76 1.78 15.77 -2.20
C GLN A 76 3.01 16.55 -2.64
N ASP A 77 3.80 17.04 -1.68
CA ASP A 77 5.04 17.76 -1.97
C ASP A 77 6.04 16.87 -2.69
N TYR A 78 6.20 15.64 -2.22
CA TYR A 78 7.10 14.68 -2.85
C TYR A 78 6.72 14.43 -4.31
N ARG A 79 5.44 14.20 -4.58
CA ARG A 79 4.96 13.92 -5.94
C ARG A 79 5.17 15.12 -6.86
N GLN A 80 4.94 16.31 -6.33
CA GLN A 80 5.14 17.53 -7.09
C GLN A 80 6.61 17.74 -7.46
N GLN A 81 7.50 17.55 -6.52
CA GLN A 81 8.93 17.63 -6.75
C GLN A 81 9.41 16.59 -7.77
N SER A 82 8.89 15.39 -7.67
CA SER A 82 9.22 14.31 -8.58
C SER A 82 8.83 14.65 -10.02
N ARG A 83 7.68 15.28 -10.20
CA ARG A 83 7.21 15.73 -11.52
C ARG A 83 8.11 16.82 -12.09
N GLN A 84 8.55 17.75 -11.26
CA GLN A 84 9.45 18.82 -11.69
C GLN A 84 10.78 18.25 -12.18
N LEU A 85 11.31 17.26 -11.47
CA LEU A 85 12.56 16.63 -11.86
C LEU A 85 12.43 15.88 -13.19
N ASN A 86 11.26 15.39 -13.51
CA ASN A 86 11.02 14.63 -14.73
C ASN A 86 10.79 15.51 -15.97
N LEU A 87 10.79 16.81 -15.82
CA LEU A 87 10.61 17.75 -16.93
C LEU A 87 11.91 18.01 -17.69
N PHE A 88 13.00 17.47 -17.24
CA PHE A 88 14.31 17.70 -17.88
C PHE A 88 14.93 16.44 -18.44
#